data_e2702868b03b62c82105fbfabbaa19b8
#
_entry.id   e2702868b03b62c82105fbfabbaa19b8
#
_cell.length_a   1.000
_cell.length_b   1.000
_cell.length_c   1.000
_cell.angle_alpha   90.00
_cell.angle_beta   90.00
_cell.angle_gamma   90.00
#
_symmetry.space_group_name_H-M   'P 1'
#
loop_
_entity.id
_entity.type
_entity.pdbx_description
1 polymer ?
#
loop_
_entity_poly.entity_id
_entity_poly.type
_entity_poly.pdbx_seq_one_letter_code
_entity_poly.pdbx_strand_id
1 'polypeptide(L)'
;MKTSIATVSISGNFAEKLEAIAAAGFHGLEIFEQDFIAHDANPREVGEMIRAMGLEITIFQPFRDFEGLPDPLRAKAFDRAEHKFDLIQELGTDLMLICSSCHPEAIGGIDRAAADFHELGERAKKRGLRVGYEALAWGRHVNDHRDAWEIVRRADHENIGLILDSYHTLARKIDPDTIRRIPGDKIFFVHFADAPAIDMDLLYRSRHFRNMPGEGDLDMIGFTRAVMATGYSGPISLEIFNDQFRGGQPKTIAKDGYRSLLALMDDVHRAEPALALTVPDMPARIQAKGLSFIEFASKGQD
;
A
#
# COMPACT_ATOMS: atom_id res chain seq x y z
N MET A 1 10.86 -6.00 11.11
CA MET A 1 9.68 -5.64 10.28
C MET A 1 9.75 -4.17 9.92
N LYS A 2 9.74 -3.82 8.65
CA LYS A 2 9.66 -2.42 8.20
C LYS A 2 8.18 -2.03 8.07
N THR A 3 7.77 -0.95 8.73
CA THR A 3 6.39 -0.44 8.67
C THR A 3 6.34 0.85 7.87
N SER A 4 5.30 1.02 7.08
CA SER A 4 5.05 2.21 6.28
C SER A 4 3.57 2.61 6.33
N ILE A 5 3.26 3.82 5.88
CA ILE A 5 1.89 4.29 5.75
C ILE A 5 1.79 5.30 4.60
N ALA A 6 0.76 5.18 3.79
CA ALA A 6 0.49 6.13 2.73
C ALA A 6 -0.01 7.47 3.30
N THR A 7 0.51 8.57 2.80
CA THR A 7 0.12 9.91 3.27
C THR A 7 -1.38 10.19 3.11
N VAL A 8 -2.05 9.53 2.17
CA VAL A 8 -3.51 9.60 1.99
C VAL A 8 -4.29 9.04 3.18
N SER A 9 -3.69 8.19 3.99
CA SER A 9 -4.33 7.55 5.16
C SER A 9 -4.52 8.51 6.34
N ILE A 10 -3.88 9.67 6.31
CA ILE A 10 -3.78 10.61 7.43
C ILE A 10 -4.33 11.98 7.00
N SER A 11 -4.98 12.68 7.92
CA SER A 11 -5.44 14.05 7.76
C SER A 11 -4.31 15.07 7.88
N GLY A 12 -4.61 16.33 7.61
CA GLY A 12 -3.69 17.44 7.73
C GLY A 12 -2.95 17.78 6.44
N ASN A 13 -2.12 18.84 6.47
CA ASN A 13 -1.22 19.15 5.39
C ASN A 13 -0.01 18.20 5.36
N PHE A 14 0.82 18.28 4.32
CA PHE A 14 1.90 17.33 4.12
C PHE A 14 2.90 17.31 5.29
N ALA A 15 3.29 18.46 5.82
CA ALA A 15 4.22 18.54 6.95
C ALA A 15 3.63 17.93 8.23
N GLU A 16 2.36 18.22 8.54
CA GLU A 16 1.64 17.63 9.69
C GLU A 16 1.56 16.10 9.59
N LYS A 17 1.35 15.58 8.36
CA LYS A 17 1.35 14.13 8.10
C LYS A 17 2.73 13.52 8.39
N LEU A 18 3.81 14.15 7.92
CA LEU A 18 5.18 13.67 8.16
C LEU A 18 5.52 13.63 9.65
N GLU A 19 5.18 14.69 10.38
CA GLU A 19 5.38 14.73 11.84
C GLU A 19 4.60 13.64 12.56
N ALA A 20 3.35 13.39 12.13
CA ALA A 20 2.50 12.37 12.73
C ALA A 20 3.05 10.95 12.48
N ILE A 21 3.53 10.67 11.26
CA ILE A 21 4.11 9.39 10.85
C ILE A 21 5.40 9.12 11.66
N ALA A 22 6.30 10.11 11.74
CA ALA A 22 7.53 9.99 12.51
C ALA A 22 7.24 9.78 14.00
N ALA A 23 6.32 10.55 14.59
CA ALA A 23 5.95 10.44 15.99
C ALA A 23 5.25 9.11 16.34
N ALA A 24 4.59 8.46 15.38
CA ALA A 24 3.96 7.16 15.57
C ALA A 24 4.96 5.99 15.57
N GLY A 25 6.17 6.17 15.04
CA GLY A 25 7.23 5.17 15.00
C GLY A 25 7.29 4.35 13.72
N PHE A 26 6.67 4.79 12.64
CA PHE A 26 6.85 4.17 11.32
C PHE A 26 8.30 4.31 10.83
N HIS A 27 8.76 3.33 10.06
CA HIS A 27 10.09 3.38 9.42
C HIS A 27 10.07 4.24 8.16
N GLY A 28 8.94 4.31 7.48
CA GLY A 28 8.81 5.06 6.25
C GLY A 28 7.38 5.43 5.92
N LEU A 29 7.24 6.04 4.76
CA LEU A 29 5.95 6.47 4.23
C LEU A 29 5.87 6.24 2.72
N GLU A 30 4.64 6.15 2.23
CA GLU A 30 4.33 6.24 0.82
C GLU A 30 3.90 7.66 0.49
N ILE A 31 4.47 8.22 -0.56
CA ILE A 31 4.02 9.53 -1.05
C ILE A 31 2.84 9.32 -1.99
N PHE A 32 1.66 9.76 -1.55
CA PHE A 32 0.51 9.90 -2.43
C PHE A 32 0.66 11.20 -3.23
N GLU A 33 0.70 11.09 -4.55
CA GLU A 33 1.07 12.19 -5.44
C GLU A 33 0.31 13.50 -5.20
N GLN A 34 -0.98 13.41 -4.87
CA GLN A 34 -1.81 14.60 -4.64
C GLN A 34 -1.36 15.40 -3.40
N ASP A 35 -0.88 14.70 -2.36
CA ASP A 35 -0.33 15.36 -1.17
C ASP A 35 0.99 16.06 -1.48
N PHE A 36 1.81 15.45 -2.35
CA PHE A 36 3.06 16.05 -2.83
C PHE A 36 2.79 17.30 -3.67
N ILE A 37 1.86 17.23 -4.64
CA ILE A 37 1.51 18.36 -5.51
C ILE A 37 0.94 19.54 -4.71
N ALA A 38 0.27 19.28 -3.59
CA ALA A 38 -0.27 20.31 -2.72
C ALA A 38 0.78 21.00 -1.83
N HIS A 39 2.05 20.59 -1.92
CA HIS A 39 3.15 21.15 -1.12
C HIS A 39 4.08 22.02 -2.00
N ASP A 40 4.51 23.17 -1.48
CA ASP A 40 5.26 24.18 -2.27
C ASP A 40 6.75 23.81 -2.51
N ALA A 41 7.33 22.88 -1.72
CA ALA A 41 8.73 22.50 -1.84
C ALA A 41 8.97 21.64 -3.10
N ASN A 42 10.17 21.76 -3.69
CA ASN A 42 10.57 20.93 -4.81
C ASN A 42 10.84 19.46 -4.38
N PRO A 43 10.92 18.51 -5.33
CA PRO A 43 11.05 17.08 -4.98
C PRO A 43 12.27 16.76 -4.11
N ARG A 44 13.41 17.37 -4.37
CA ARG A 44 14.64 17.16 -3.61
C ARG A 44 14.51 17.65 -2.17
N GLU A 45 13.95 18.83 -1.97
CA GLU A 45 13.68 19.40 -0.65
C GLU A 45 12.71 18.53 0.15
N VAL A 46 11.65 18.00 -0.50
CA VAL A 46 10.72 17.07 0.12
C VAL A 46 11.44 15.80 0.57
N GLY A 47 12.27 15.21 -0.30
CA GLY A 47 13.05 14.03 0.05
C GLY A 47 14.02 14.28 1.22
N GLU A 48 14.67 15.43 1.26
CA GLU A 48 15.56 15.83 2.36
C GLU A 48 14.79 16.03 3.66
N MET A 49 13.63 16.68 3.61
CA MET A 49 12.75 16.89 4.76
C MET A 49 12.31 15.56 5.38
N ILE A 50 11.90 14.60 4.57
CA ILE A 50 11.48 13.27 5.03
C ILE A 50 12.64 12.53 5.69
N ARG A 51 13.81 12.51 5.06
CA ARG A 51 15.02 11.88 5.61
C ARG A 51 15.50 12.54 6.91
N ALA A 52 15.37 13.86 7.02
CA ALA A 52 15.71 14.61 8.24
C ALA A 52 14.83 14.22 9.43
N MET A 53 13.62 13.72 9.19
CA MET A 53 12.73 13.15 10.22
C MET A 53 13.02 11.68 10.55
N GLY A 54 14.04 11.07 9.93
CA GLY A 54 14.40 9.67 10.12
C GLY A 54 13.48 8.69 9.36
N LEU A 55 12.73 9.17 8.36
CA LEU A 55 11.80 8.36 7.56
C LEU A 55 12.40 7.99 6.20
N GLU A 56 12.03 6.81 5.67
CA GLU A 56 12.30 6.39 4.29
C GLU A 56 11.08 6.68 3.42
N ILE A 57 11.28 7.08 2.17
CA ILE A 57 10.21 7.06 1.15
C ILE A 57 10.19 5.64 0.58
N THR A 58 9.19 4.86 0.96
CA THR A 58 9.12 3.44 0.60
C THR A 58 8.59 3.21 -0.81
N ILE A 59 7.74 4.11 -1.31
CA ILE A 59 7.16 4.07 -2.65
C ILE A 59 6.53 5.42 -3.00
N PHE A 60 6.52 5.76 -4.29
CA PHE A 60 5.76 6.86 -4.86
C PHE A 60 4.53 6.31 -5.62
N GLN A 61 3.35 6.85 -5.36
CA GLN A 61 2.10 6.34 -5.89
C GLN A 61 1.03 7.44 -6.10
N PRO A 62 0.00 7.18 -6.94
CA PRO A 62 -0.13 6.11 -7.91
C PRO A 62 0.24 6.58 -9.34
N PHE A 63 0.77 5.69 -10.17
CA PHE A 63 0.78 5.87 -11.61
C PHE A 63 -0.35 5.07 -12.25
N ARG A 64 -1.17 5.70 -13.08
CA ARG A 64 -2.41 5.14 -13.59
C ARG A 64 -2.43 5.02 -15.11
N ASP A 65 -3.22 4.06 -15.60
CA ASP A 65 -3.53 3.90 -17.03
C ASP A 65 -2.25 3.80 -17.86
N PHE A 66 -1.48 2.76 -17.61
CA PHE A 66 -0.21 2.51 -18.29
C PHE A 66 -0.33 1.41 -19.34
N GLU A 67 -0.68 0.18 -18.93
CA GLU A 67 -0.61 -1.01 -19.76
C GLU A 67 -1.81 -1.15 -20.72
N GLY A 68 -1.55 -1.79 -21.85
CA GLY A 68 -2.56 -2.18 -22.81
C GLY A 68 -3.13 -1.07 -23.68
N LEU A 69 -2.53 0.10 -23.69
CA LEU A 69 -3.00 1.23 -24.49
C LEU A 69 -2.58 1.07 -25.96
N PRO A 70 -3.45 1.46 -26.93
CA PRO A 70 -3.06 1.57 -28.33
C PRO A 70 -2.25 2.84 -28.57
N ASP A 71 -1.48 2.90 -29.69
CA ASP A 71 -0.86 4.15 -30.12
C ASP A 71 -1.94 5.15 -30.60
N PRO A 72 -1.76 6.46 -30.33
CA PRO A 72 -0.60 7.11 -29.70
C PRO A 72 -0.63 7.14 -28.17
N LEU A 73 -1.64 6.60 -27.53
CA LEU A 73 -1.78 6.63 -26.06
C LEU A 73 -0.67 5.85 -25.35
N ARG A 74 -0.25 4.72 -25.94
CA ARG A 74 0.86 3.92 -25.44
C ARG A 74 2.14 4.76 -25.34
N ALA A 75 2.53 5.44 -26.43
CA ALA A 75 3.70 6.31 -26.43
C ALA A 75 3.63 7.39 -25.32
N LYS A 76 2.46 8.04 -25.20
CA LYS A 76 2.24 9.04 -24.14
C LYS A 76 2.32 8.46 -22.73
N ALA A 77 1.89 7.20 -22.53
CA ALA A 77 2.01 6.55 -21.22
C ALA A 77 3.48 6.32 -20.85
N PHE A 78 4.31 5.92 -21.80
CA PHE A 78 5.76 5.80 -21.59
C PHE A 78 6.41 7.16 -21.31
N ASP A 79 6.06 8.22 -22.04
CA ASP A 79 6.57 9.57 -21.78
C ASP A 79 6.20 10.04 -20.36
N ARG A 80 4.96 9.81 -19.94
CA ARG A 80 4.52 10.09 -18.56
C ARG A 80 5.33 9.29 -17.52
N ALA A 81 5.63 8.03 -17.79
CA ALA A 81 6.43 7.20 -16.90
C ALA A 81 7.86 7.74 -16.76
N GLU A 82 8.49 8.19 -17.85
CA GLU A 82 9.81 8.83 -17.81
C GLU A 82 9.82 10.08 -16.92
N HIS A 83 8.84 10.97 -17.05
CA HIS A 83 8.71 12.13 -16.16
C HIS A 83 8.51 11.74 -14.69
N LYS A 84 7.80 10.63 -14.41
CA LYS A 84 7.69 10.11 -13.05
C LYS A 84 9.01 9.54 -12.54
N PHE A 85 9.79 8.92 -13.40
CA PHE A 85 11.13 8.46 -13.05
C PHE A 85 12.04 9.62 -12.66
N ASP A 86 12.00 10.75 -13.38
CA ASP A 86 12.73 11.96 -13.00
C ASP A 86 12.33 12.41 -11.59
N LEU A 87 11.02 12.49 -11.34
CA LEU A 87 10.47 12.94 -10.06
C LEU A 87 10.90 12.04 -8.89
N ILE A 88 10.77 10.70 -9.02
CA ILE A 88 11.10 9.79 -7.92
C ILE A 88 12.60 9.72 -7.64
N GLN A 89 13.46 9.93 -8.66
CA GLN A 89 14.90 10.06 -8.46
C GLN A 89 15.24 11.33 -7.66
N GLU A 90 14.60 12.46 -7.95
CA GLU A 90 14.79 13.68 -7.18
C GLU A 90 14.30 13.56 -5.74
N LEU A 91 13.18 12.86 -5.51
CA LEU A 91 12.68 12.55 -4.18
C LEU A 91 13.61 11.63 -3.39
N GLY A 92 14.41 10.81 -4.10
CA GLY A 92 15.34 9.85 -3.50
C GLY A 92 14.67 8.56 -3.08
N THR A 93 13.69 8.07 -3.86
CA THR A 93 13.11 6.74 -3.76
C THR A 93 13.33 5.97 -5.06
N ASP A 94 13.23 4.64 -5.01
CA ASP A 94 13.52 3.78 -6.15
C ASP A 94 12.30 3.00 -6.67
N LEU A 95 11.16 3.08 -5.99
CA LEU A 95 9.98 2.27 -6.33
C LEU A 95 8.78 3.14 -6.70
N MET A 96 8.20 2.84 -7.88
CA MET A 96 6.96 3.42 -8.37
C MET A 96 5.84 2.38 -8.40
N LEU A 97 4.65 2.73 -7.90
CA LEU A 97 3.46 1.91 -8.04
C LEU A 97 2.71 2.25 -9.34
N ILE A 98 2.40 1.22 -10.10
CA ILE A 98 1.46 1.29 -11.24
C ILE A 98 0.21 0.49 -10.91
N CYS A 99 -0.93 1.16 -10.92
CA CYS A 99 -2.24 0.51 -10.84
C CYS A 99 -2.67 -0.05 -12.19
N SER A 100 -3.37 -1.18 -12.18
CA SER A 100 -3.97 -1.74 -13.39
C SER A 100 -4.89 -0.74 -14.07
N SER A 101 -4.85 -0.71 -15.41
CA SER A 101 -5.53 0.29 -16.23
C SER A 101 -7.05 0.23 -16.10
N CYS A 102 -7.64 1.41 -15.93
CA CYS A 102 -9.08 1.65 -16.02
C CYS A 102 -9.46 2.41 -17.30
N HIS A 103 -8.49 2.70 -18.16
CA HIS A 103 -8.70 3.51 -19.35
C HIS A 103 -9.67 2.84 -20.33
N PRO A 104 -10.66 3.56 -20.87
CA PRO A 104 -11.67 2.97 -21.75
C PRO A 104 -11.11 2.41 -23.06
N GLU A 105 -9.98 2.91 -23.53
CA GLU A 105 -9.31 2.41 -24.73
C GLU A 105 -8.26 1.33 -24.46
N ALA A 106 -8.04 0.94 -23.18
CA ALA A 106 -7.13 -0.15 -22.88
C ALA A 106 -7.60 -1.45 -23.51
N ILE A 107 -6.67 -2.15 -24.16
CA ILE A 107 -6.88 -3.44 -24.81
C ILE A 107 -6.33 -4.52 -23.89
N GLY A 108 -7.16 -5.49 -23.52
CA GLY A 108 -6.75 -6.59 -22.65
C GLY A 108 -5.71 -7.52 -23.29
N GLY A 109 -5.21 -8.41 -22.49
CA GLY A 109 -4.28 -9.46 -22.89
C GLY A 109 -3.01 -9.47 -22.04
N ILE A 110 -2.76 -10.62 -21.41
CA ILE A 110 -1.61 -10.83 -20.51
C ILE A 110 -0.30 -10.57 -21.25
N ASP A 111 -0.11 -11.12 -22.43
CA ASP A 111 1.13 -10.97 -23.21
C ASP A 111 1.40 -9.53 -23.63
N ARG A 112 0.34 -8.78 -23.97
CA ARG A 112 0.44 -7.35 -24.31
C ARG A 112 0.91 -6.54 -23.11
N ALA A 113 0.25 -6.71 -21.97
CA ALA A 113 0.62 -6.02 -20.74
C ALA A 113 2.05 -6.42 -20.29
N ALA A 114 2.41 -7.70 -20.41
CA ALA A 114 3.75 -8.18 -20.09
C ALA A 114 4.82 -7.53 -20.97
N ALA A 115 4.56 -7.36 -22.27
CA ALA A 115 5.46 -6.67 -23.18
C ALA A 115 5.65 -5.19 -22.81
N ASP A 116 4.56 -4.51 -22.43
CA ASP A 116 4.62 -3.12 -21.95
C ASP A 116 5.46 -3.01 -20.68
N PHE A 117 5.26 -3.92 -19.71
CA PHE A 117 6.05 -3.94 -18.47
C PHE A 117 7.51 -4.34 -18.71
N HIS A 118 7.80 -5.26 -19.64
CA HIS A 118 9.17 -5.58 -20.01
C HIS A 118 9.92 -4.34 -20.51
N GLU A 119 9.33 -3.61 -21.48
CA GLU A 119 9.90 -2.37 -22.00
C GLU A 119 10.08 -1.31 -20.90
N LEU A 120 9.09 -1.16 -20.00
CA LEU A 120 9.19 -0.24 -18.89
C LEU A 120 10.29 -0.64 -17.90
N GLY A 121 10.46 -1.94 -17.67
CA GLY A 121 11.54 -2.51 -16.86
C GLY A 121 12.92 -2.14 -17.38
N GLU A 122 13.13 -2.25 -18.70
CA GLU A 122 14.36 -1.84 -19.36
C GLU A 122 14.67 -0.35 -19.18
N ARG A 123 13.62 0.50 -19.19
CA ARG A 123 13.76 1.95 -18.92
C ARG A 123 14.07 2.23 -17.45
N ALA A 124 13.35 1.59 -16.53
CA ALA A 124 13.56 1.69 -15.10
C ALA A 124 14.97 1.22 -14.68
N LYS A 125 15.45 0.12 -15.24
CA LYS A 125 16.79 -0.43 -14.99
C LYS A 125 17.90 0.57 -15.30
N LYS A 126 17.82 1.28 -16.43
CA LYS A 126 18.80 2.32 -16.81
C LYS A 126 18.92 3.45 -15.80
N ARG A 127 17.88 3.64 -14.97
CA ARG A 127 17.79 4.68 -13.94
C ARG A 127 17.99 4.15 -12.53
N GLY A 128 18.19 2.83 -12.35
CA GLY A 128 18.28 2.18 -11.04
C GLY A 128 16.95 2.16 -10.29
N LEU A 129 15.83 2.17 -11.02
CA LEU A 129 14.47 2.21 -10.46
C LEU A 129 13.77 0.87 -10.61
N ARG A 130 12.71 0.68 -9.80
CA ARG A 130 11.84 -0.48 -9.81
C ARG A 130 10.39 -0.04 -10.00
N VAL A 131 9.59 -0.92 -10.57
CA VAL A 131 8.17 -0.70 -10.80
C VAL A 131 7.38 -1.86 -10.21
N GLY A 132 6.42 -1.54 -9.36
CA GLY A 132 5.48 -2.51 -8.81
C GLY A 132 4.12 -2.39 -9.48
N TYR A 133 3.56 -3.51 -9.91
CA TYR A 133 2.26 -3.59 -10.56
C TYR A 133 1.18 -4.08 -9.60
N GLU A 134 0.10 -3.33 -9.46
CA GLU A 134 -1.02 -3.61 -8.57
C GLU A 134 -2.32 -3.82 -9.35
N ALA A 135 -3.01 -4.92 -9.07
CA ALA A 135 -4.34 -5.18 -9.63
C ALA A 135 -5.41 -4.46 -8.80
N LEU A 136 -6.00 -3.39 -9.33
CA LEU A 136 -7.16 -2.75 -8.72
C LEU A 136 -8.40 -3.66 -8.80
N ALA A 137 -9.21 -3.75 -7.75
CA ALA A 137 -10.43 -4.54 -7.73
C ALA A 137 -11.45 -4.17 -8.83
N TRP A 138 -11.34 -2.98 -9.40
CA TRP A 138 -12.14 -2.45 -10.51
C TRP A 138 -11.35 -2.24 -11.80
N GLY A 139 -10.13 -2.78 -11.88
CA GLY A 139 -9.32 -2.73 -13.09
C GLY A 139 -10.06 -3.28 -14.31
N ARG A 140 -9.90 -2.63 -15.47
CA ARG A 140 -10.67 -2.94 -16.65
C ARG A 140 -10.46 -4.37 -17.17
N HIS A 141 -9.22 -4.80 -17.24
CA HIS A 141 -8.83 -6.12 -17.75
C HIS A 141 -8.07 -6.94 -16.73
N VAL A 142 -7.37 -6.28 -15.79
CA VAL A 142 -6.63 -6.90 -14.70
C VAL A 142 -7.20 -6.40 -13.39
N ASN A 143 -7.89 -7.27 -12.66
CA ASN A 143 -8.52 -6.96 -11.37
C ASN A 143 -8.36 -8.10 -10.36
N ASP A 144 -7.38 -8.94 -10.60
CA ASP A 144 -7.02 -10.11 -9.81
C ASP A 144 -5.49 -10.17 -9.70
N HIS A 145 -4.96 -10.35 -8.50
CA HIS A 145 -3.52 -10.43 -8.30
C HIS A 145 -2.88 -11.61 -9.05
N ARG A 146 -3.64 -12.65 -9.39
CA ARG A 146 -3.13 -13.80 -10.15
C ARG A 146 -2.83 -13.42 -11.60
N ASP A 147 -3.67 -12.58 -12.22
CA ASP A 147 -3.43 -12.04 -13.54
C ASP A 147 -2.27 -11.04 -13.53
N ALA A 148 -2.22 -10.17 -12.51
CA ALA A 148 -1.08 -9.25 -12.34
C ALA A 148 0.24 -10.01 -12.14
N TRP A 149 0.24 -11.08 -11.34
CA TRP A 149 1.40 -11.95 -11.20
C TRP A 149 1.80 -12.61 -12.52
N GLU A 150 0.85 -13.13 -13.29
CA GLU A 150 1.16 -13.74 -14.59
C GLU A 150 1.76 -12.73 -15.58
N ILE A 151 1.32 -11.47 -15.54
CA ILE A 151 1.92 -10.37 -16.31
C ILE A 151 3.36 -10.11 -15.86
N VAL A 152 3.60 -9.96 -14.55
CA VAL A 152 4.94 -9.75 -14.00
C VAL A 152 5.86 -10.91 -14.34
N ARG A 153 5.37 -12.14 -14.23
CA ARG A 153 6.13 -13.36 -14.56
C ARG A 153 6.49 -13.42 -16.02
N ARG A 154 5.58 -13.04 -16.95
CA ARG A 154 5.85 -13.00 -18.40
C ARG A 154 6.66 -11.80 -18.83
N ALA A 155 6.57 -10.68 -18.13
CA ALA A 155 7.46 -9.55 -18.36
C ALA A 155 8.92 -9.94 -18.14
N ASP A 156 9.17 -10.93 -17.27
CA ASP A 156 10.48 -11.53 -17.03
C ASP A 156 11.59 -10.50 -16.87
N HIS A 157 11.36 -9.52 -15.96
CA HIS A 157 12.29 -8.42 -15.73
C HIS A 157 12.57 -8.23 -14.24
N GLU A 158 13.84 -8.05 -13.87
CA GLU A 158 14.23 -7.91 -12.46
C GLU A 158 13.69 -6.64 -11.77
N ASN A 159 13.50 -5.55 -12.55
CA ASN A 159 12.99 -4.28 -12.05
C ASN A 159 11.45 -4.17 -12.07
N ILE A 160 10.76 -5.25 -12.47
CA ILE A 160 9.29 -5.35 -12.43
C ILE A 160 8.90 -6.38 -11.38
N GLY A 161 8.01 -5.98 -10.49
CA GLY A 161 7.47 -6.84 -9.44
C GLY A 161 5.99 -6.60 -9.19
N LEU A 162 5.43 -7.40 -8.29
CA LEU A 162 4.04 -7.35 -7.91
C LEU A 162 3.86 -6.45 -6.67
N ILE A 163 2.78 -5.70 -6.64
CA ILE A 163 2.24 -5.10 -5.42
C ILE A 163 0.94 -5.82 -5.07
N LEU A 164 0.84 -6.26 -3.83
CA LEU A 164 -0.35 -6.88 -3.29
C LEU A 164 -1.08 -5.89 -2.38
N ASP A 165 -2.39 -5.82 -2.52
CA ASP A 165 -3.26 -5.06 -1.63
C ASP A 165 -4.34 -5.99 -1.07
N SER A 166 -4.44 -6.03 0.26
CA SER A 166 -5.41 -6.88 0.96
C SER A 166 -6.84 -6.54 0.59
N TYR A 167 -7.18 -5.24 0.47
CA TYR A 167 -8.52 -4.84 0.07
C TYR A 167 -8.86 -5.36 -1.33
N HIS A 168 -7.97 -5.16 -2.32
CA HIS A 168 -8.24 -5.58 -3.69
C HIS A 168 -8.42 -7.09 -3.82
N THR A 169 -7.65 -7.86 -3.07
CA THR A 169 -7.75 -9.31 -3.04
C THR A 169 -9.03 -9.77 -2.33
N LEU A 170 -9.25 -9.32 -1.10
CA LEU A 170 -10.30 -9.85 -0.22
C LEU A 170 -11.70 -9.32 -0.58
N ALA A 171 -11.82 -8.05 -1.01
CA ALA A 171 -13.09 -7.48 -1.43
C ALA A 171 -13.68 -8.17 -2.68
N ARG A 172 -12.82 -8.74 -3.53
CA ARG A 172 -13.22 -9.60 -4.65
C ARG A 172 -13.40 -11.06 -4.26
N LYS A 173 -13.21 -11.40 -2.99
CA LYS A 173 -13.32 -12.78 -2.47
C LYS A 173 -12.35 -13.74 -3.16
N ILE A 174 -11.16 -13.24 -3.55
CA ILE A 174 -10.10 -14.08 -4.09
C ILE A 174 -9.45 -14.81 -2.94
N ASP A 175 -9.22 -16.12 -3.09
CA ASP A 175 -8.57 -16.95 -2.09
C ASP A 175 -7.11 -16.46 -1.88
N PRO A 176 -6.76 -15.94 -0.68
CA PRO A 176 -5.42 -15.44 -0.40
C PRO A 176 -4.35 -16.53 -0.45
N ASP A 177 -4.69 -17.81 -0.27
CA ASP A 177 -3.71 -18.90 -0.35
C ASP A 177 -3.08 -19.05 -1.73
N THR A 178 -3.69 -18.47 -2.77
CA THR A 178 -3.07 -18.36 -4.12
C THR A 178 -1.79 -17.54 -4.13
N ILE A 179 -1.61 -16.62 -3.15
CA ILE A 179 -0.42 -15.79 -2.99
C ILE A 179 0.80 -16.64 -2.60
N ARG A 180 0.63 -17.72 -1.83
CA ARG A 180 1.73 -18.58 -1.34
C ARG A 180 2.64 -19.15 -2.44
N ARG A 181 2.18 -19.15 -3.69
CA ARG A 181 2.93 -19.65 -4.86
C ARG A 181 3.79 -18.59 -5.54
N ILE A 182 3.67 -17.34 -5.11
CA ILE A 182 4.42 -16.23 -5.69
C ILE A 182 5.77 -16.13 -4.99
N PRO A 183 6.91 -16.09 -5.70
CA PRO A 183 8.20 -15.88 -5.07
C PRO A 183 8.23 -14.54 -4.31
N GLY A 184 8.66 -14.56 -3.05
CA GLY A 184 8.64 -13.38 -2.18
C GLY A 184 9.51 -12.23 -2.68
N ASP A 185 10.59 -12.52 -3.41
CA ASP A 185 11.47 -11.54 -4.05
C ASP A 185 10.82 -10.82 -5.25
N LYS A 186 9.73 -11.38 -5.79
CA LYS A 186 8.91 -10.76 -6.84
C LYS A 186 7.75 -9.93 -6.29
N ILE A 187 7.51 -9.97 -5.01
CA ILE A 187 6.58 -9.06 -4.32
C ILE A 187 7.41 -7.85 -3.84
N PHE A 188 7.20 -6.70 -4.47
CA PHE A 188 7.97 -5.50 -4.15
C PHE A 188 7.38 -4.69 -3.01
N PHE A 189 6.06 -4.77 -2.84
CA PHE A 189 5.36 -4.02 -1.81
C PHE A 189 4.02 -4.66 -1.43
N VAL A 190 3.55 -4.38 -0.20
CA VAL A 190 2.26 -4.89 0.26
C VAL A 190 1.48 -3.81 0.99
N HIS A 191 0.26 -3.52 0.50
CA HIS A 191 -0.72 -2.66 1.14
C HIS A 191 -1.65 -3.45 2.05
N PHE A 192 -1.88 -2.89 3.23
CA PHE A 192 -2.84 -3.41 4.20
C PHE A 192 -3.97 -2.41 4.38
N ALA A 193 -5.18 -2.86 4.10
CA ALA A 193 -6.42 -2.16 4.35
C ALA A 193 -7.52 -3.18 4.63
N ASP A 194 -8.21 -3.00 5.73
CA ASP A 194 -9.45 -3.71 6.04
C ASP A 194 -10.66 -2.93 5.48
N ALA A 195 -11.86 -3.47 5.58
CA ALA A 195 -13.08 -2.79 5.20
C ALA A 195 -14.31 -3.54 5.75
N PRO A 196 -15.46 -2.85 5.97
CA PRO A 196 -16.68 -3.51 6.36
C PRO A 196 -17.22 -4.41 5.23
N ALA A 197 -17.81 -5.56 5.55
CA ALA A 197 -18.42 -6.50 4.59
C ALA A 197 -19.79 -6.02 4.11
N ILE A 198 -19.85 -4.80 3.56
CA ILE A 198 -21.06 -4.19 3.03
C ILE A 198 -21.12 -4.43 1.52
N ASP A 199 -22.31 -4.79 1.02
CA ASP A 199 -22.56 -4.94 -0.42
C ASP A 199 -22.70 -3.56 -1.07
N MET A 200 -21.63 -3.10 -1.73
CA MET A 200 -21.57 -1.86 -2.46
C MET A 200 -20.53 -1.93 -3.58
N ASP A 201 -20.51 -0.93 -4.45
CA ASP A 201 -19.49 -0.79 -5.49
C ASP A 201 -18.08 -0.82 -4.90
N LEU A 202 -17.19 -1.63 -5.50
CA LEU A 202 -15.85 -1.87 -4.96
C LEU A 202 -14.98 -0.60 -4.97
N LEU A 203 -15.09 0.23 -6.01
CA LEU A 203 -14.35 1.49 -6.08
C LEU A 203 -14.83 2.44 -4.99
N TYR A 204 -16.14 2.59 -4.82
CA TYR A 204 -16.70 3.47 -3.80
C TYR A 204 -16.32 3.01 -2.39
N ARG A 205 -16.46 1.71 -2.09
CA ARG A 205 -16.03 1.15 -0.80
C ARG A 205 -14.53 1.37 -0.54
N SER A 206 -13.69 1.15 -1.56
CA SER A 206 -12.25 1.38 -1.47
C SER A 206 -11.89 2.84 -1.16
N ARG A 207 -12.64 3.80 -1.70
CA ARG A 207 -12.30 5.22 -1.58
C ARG A 207 -12.79 5.87 -0.30
N HIS A 208 -13.76 5.27 0.38
CA HIS A 208 -14.45 5.93 1.50
C HIS A 208 -14.52 5.10 2.78
N PHE A 209 -14.32 3.76 2.71
CA PHE A 209 -14.63 2.86 3.81
C PHE A 209 -13.51 1.86 4.15
N ARG A 210 -12.27 2.11 3.73
CA ARG A 210 -11.16 1.29 4.20
C ARG A 210 -10.91 1.57 5.68
N ASN A 211 -10.66 0.53 6.46
CA ASN A 211 -10.37 0.59 7.88
C ASN A 211 -8.93 0.13 8.15
N MET A 212 -8.44 0.43 9.35
CA MET A 212 -7.20 -0.17 9.84
C MET A 212 -7.37 -1.68 9.96
N PRO A 213 -6.30 -2.49 9.78
CA PRO A 213 -6.35 -3.94 9.97
C PRO A 213 -6.97 -4.34 11.32
N GLY A 214 -7.98 -5.20 11.27
CA GLY A 214 -8.72 -5.67 12.45
C GLY A 214 -9.93 -4.81 12.86
N GLU A 215 -10.20 -3.72 12.14
CA GLU A 215 -11.37 -2.86 12.36
C GLU A 215 -12.49 -3.06 11.33
N GLY A 216 -12.30 -3.96 10.38
CA GLY A 216 -13.28 -4.36 9.38
C GLY A 216 -13.61 -5.84 9.48
N ASP A 217 -14.13 -6.38 8.39
CA ASP A 217 -14.63 -7.74 8.30
C ASP A 217 -13.85 -8.62 7.29
N LEU A 218 -12.76 -8.09 6.69
CA LEU A 218 -11.96 -8.83 5.74
C LEU A 218 -11.00 -9.81 6.45
N ASP A 219 -10.67 -10.94 5.80
CA ASP A 219 -9.73 -11.92 6.36
C ASP A 219 -8.27 -11.42 6.29
N MET A 220 -7.96 -10.41 7.08
CA MET A 220 -6.63 -9.82 7.16
C MET A 220 -5.57 -10.82 7.62
N ILE A 221 -5.93 -11.72 8.53
CA ILE A 221 -5.01 -12.74 9.05
C ILE A 221 -4.66 -13.75 7.95
N GLY A 222 -5.65 -14.26 7.22
CA GLY A 222 -5.44 -15.21 6.11
C GLY A 222 -4.57 -14.59 5.00
N PHE A 223 -4.87 -13.35 4.60
CA PHE A 223 -4.06 -12.62 3.61
C PHE A 223 -2.61 -12.46 4.07
N THR A 224 -2.41 -11.98 5.29
CA THR A 224 -1.07 -11.72 5.83
C THR A 224 -0.25 -13.00 5.96
N ARG A 225 -0.87 -14.09 6.44
CA ARG A 225 -0.24 -15.42 6.50
C ARG A 225 0.24 -15.88 5.11
N ALA A 226 -0.61 -15.71 4.10
CA ALA A 226 -0.27 -16.08 2.73
C ALA A 226 0.92 -15.27 2.19
N VAL A 227 0.93 -13.96 2.42
CA VAL A 227 2.05 -13.08 2.05
C VAL A 227 3.34 -13.48 2.76
N MET A 228 3.29 -13.65 4.08
CA MET A 228 4.50 -13.98 4.86
C MET A 228 5.06 -15.37 4.51
N ALA A 229 4.21 -16.32 4.13
CA ALA A 229 4.63 -17.65 3.70
C ALA A 229 5.41 -17.66 2.38
N THR A 230 5.38 -16.58 1.58
CA THR A 230 6.20 -16.43 0.38
C THR A 230 7.67 -16.12 0.68
N GLY A 231 8.01 -15.76 1.91
CA GLY A 231 9.31 -15.22 2.29
C GLY A 231 9.45 -13.71 2.02
N TYR A 232 8.35 -13.01 1.80
CA TYR A 232 8.36 -11.56 1.64
C TYR A 232 8.99 -10.86 2.85
N SER A 233 9.94 -9.97 2.60
CA SER A 233 10.69 -9.25 3.63
C SER A 233 10.67 -7.72 3.48
N GLY A 234 9.89 -7.23 2.54
CA GLY A 234 9.72 -5.80 2.28
C GLY A 234 8.83 -5.09 3.31
N PRO A 235 8.53 -3.82 3.09
CA PRO A 235 7.67 -3.03 3.96
C PRO A 235 6.23 -3.56 4.00
N ILE A 236 5.62 -3.51 5.18
CA ILE A 236 4.17 -3.63 5.33
C ILE A 236 3.60 -2.23 5.51
N SER A 237 2.66 -1.85 4.67
CA SER A 237 2.21 -0.48 4.58
C SER A 237 0.70 -0.33 4.66
N LEU A 238 0.23 0.71 5.33
CA LEU A 238 -1.19 1.04 5.40
C LEU A 238 -1.56 1.96 4.24
N GLU A 239 -2.58 1.57 3.48
CA GLU A 239 -3.20 2.43 2.48
C GLU A 239 -4.70 2.58 2.74
N ILE A 240 -5.05 3.55 3.59
CA ILE A 240 -6.40 3.73 4.11
C ILE A 240 -7.07 4.96 3.48
N PHE A 241 -8.06 4.71 2.63
CA PHE A 241 -8.95 5.74 2.13
C PHE A 241 -10.24 5.71 2.96
N ASN A 242 -10.35 6.64 3.93
CA ASN A 242 -11.50 6.75 4.81
C ASN A 242 -11.81 8.22 5.09
N ASP A 243 -13.04 8.65 4.83
CA ASP A 243 -13.43 10.04 4.98
C ASP A 243 -13.42 10.51 6.45
N GLN A 244 -13.68 9.59 7.40
CA GLN A 244 -13.65 9.92 8.83
C GLN A 244 -12.20 10.12 9.30
N PHE A 245 -11.26 9.32 8.83
CA PHE A 245 -9.85 9.48 9.19
C PHE A 245 -9.27 10.77 8.64
N ARG A 246 -9.70 11.21 7.46
CA ARG A 246 -9.30 12.51 6.88
C ARG A 246 -9.75 13.71 7.70
N GLY A 247 -10.79 13.59 8.55
CA GLY A 247 -11.24 14.60 9.48
C GLY A 247 -10.66 14.48 10.89
N GLY A 248 -9.90 13.44 11.19
CA GLY A 248 -9.37 13.13 12.51
C GLY A 248 -8.05 13.85 12.82
N GLN A 249 -7.53 13.62 14.03
CA GLN A 249 -6.23 14.16 14.47
C GLN A 249 -5.08 13.34 13.85
N PRO A 250 -4.15 13.93 13.07
CA PRO A 250 -3.10 13.20 12.36
C PRO A 250 -2.29 12.25 13.23
N LYS A 251 -1.82 12.73 14.40
CA LYS A 251 -1.00 11.94 15.33
C LYS A 251 -1.77 10.77 15.95
N THR A 252 -3.05 10.93 16.19
CA THR A 252 -3.91 9.86 16.73
C THR A 252 -4.09 8.76 15.68
N ILE A 253 -4.43 9.14 14.45
CA ILE A 253 -4.65 8.22 13.33
C ILE A 253 -3.35 7.45 12.99
N ALA A 254 -2.22 8.15 12.90
CA ALA A 254 -0.92 7.51 12.63
C ALA A 254 -0.55 6.50 13.72
N LYS A 255 -0.74 6.85 15.00
CA LYS A 255 -0.47 5.96 16.12
C LYS A 255 -1.38 4.74 16.14
N ASP A 256 -2.65 4.93 15.82
CA ASP A 256 -3.63 3.84 15.74
C ASP A 256 -3.29 2.88 14.60
N GLY A 257 -3.01 3.42 13.41
CA GLY A 257 -2.52 2.64 12.28
C GLY A 257 -1.25 1.85 12.58
N TYR A 258 -0.28 2.46 13.26
CA TYR A 258 0.93 1.74 13.68
C TYR A 258 0.60 0.54 14.59
N ARG A 259 -0.28 0.76 15.57
CA ARG A 259 -0.72 -0.28 16.50
C ARG A 259 -1.51 -1.39 15.82
N SER A 260 -2.34 -1.06 14.82
CA SER A 260 -3.10 -2.05 14.06
C SER A 260 -2.19 -3.01 13.29
N LEU A 261 -1.08 -2.52 12.71
CA LEU A 261 -0.08 -3.38 12.09
C LEU A 261 0.62 -4.30 13.10
N LEU A 262 0.97 -3.79 14.28
CA LEU A 262 1.57 -4.62 15.33
C LEU A 262 0.61 -5.72 15.80
N ALA A 263 -0.67 -5.37 16.02
CA ALA A 263 -1.70 -6.32 16.43
C ALA A 263 -1.93 -7.39 15.37
N LEU A 264 -2.03 -7.00 14.09
CA LEU A 264 -2.18 -7.93 12.97
C LEU A 264 -1.01 -8.93 12.92
N MET A 265 0.23 -8.44 13.04
CA MET A 265 1.41 -9.31 12.98
C MET A 265 1.50 -10.27 14.18
N ASP A 266 1.08 -9.84 15.37
CA ASP A 266 0.96 -10.71 16.54
C ASP A 266 -0.11 -11.80 16.31
N ASP A 267 -1.27 -11.44 15.76
CA ASP A 267 -2.32 -12.41 15.44
C ASP A 267 -1.87 -13.44 14.39
N VAL A 268 -1.15 -12.98 13.38
CA VAL A 268 -0.57 -13.87 12.35
C VAL A 268 0.46 -14.83 12.97
N HIS A 269 1.35 -14.31 13.83
CA HIS A 269 2.34 -15.15 14.53
C HIS A 269 1.66 -16.22 15.40
N ARG A 270 0.58 -15.86 16.10
CA ARG A 270 -0.20 -16.80 16.91
C ARG A 270 -0.95 -17.82 16.07
N ALA A 271 -1.47 -17.41 14.90
CA ALA A 271 -2.22 -18.31 14.01
C ALA A 271 -1.31 -19.30 13.27
N GLU A 272 -0.06 -18.91 12.96
CA GLU A 272 0.90 -19.75 12.24
C GLU A 272 2.33 -19.52 12.80
N PRO A 273 2.66 -20.07 13.98
CA PRO A 273 3.96 -19.84 14.64
C PRO A 273 5.17 -20.33 13.85
N ALA A 274 4.96 -21.19 12.86
CA ALA A 274 6.03 -21.70 11.97
C ALA A 274 6.54 -20.64 10.99
N LEU A 275 5.80 -19.56 10.77
CA LEU A 275 6.27 -18.44 9.95
C LEU A 275 7.38 -17.68 10.67
N ALA A 276 8.51 -17.49 10.00
CA ALA A 276 9.65 -16.75 10.54
C ALA A 276 9.37 -15.24 10.54
N LEU A 277 8.53 -14.78 11.47
CA LEU A 277 8.15 -13.37 11.61
C LEU A 277 8.97 -12.69 12.69
N THR A 278 9.48 -11.49 12.41
CA THR A 278 9.98 -10.59 13.44
C THR A 278 8.81 -9.78 13.99
N VAL A 279 8.26 -10.21 15.10
CA VAL A 279 7.17 -9.52 15.81
C VAL A 279 7.75 -8.88 17.08
N PRO A 280 7.35 -7.63 17.43
CA PRO A 280 7.69 -7.04 18.71
C PRO A 280 7.15 -7.90 19.87
N ASP A 281 7.85 -7.88 21.00
CA ASP A 281 7.32 -8.50 22.21
C ASP A 281 6.00 -7.86 22.60
N MET A 282 4.94 -8.64 22.49
CA MET A 282 3.59 -8.20 22.85
C MET A 282 3.23 -8.69 24.26
N PRO A 283 2.55 -7.88 25.09
CA PRO A 283 2.09 -8.33 26.38
C PRO A 283 1.13 -9.50 26.25
N ALA A 284 1.04 -10.35 27.29
CA ALA A 284 0.05 -11.41 27.33
C ALA A 284 -1.35 -10.83 27.15
N ARG A 285 -2.18 -11.48 26.32
CA ARG A 285 -3.57 -11.05 26.13
C ARG A 285 -4.35 -11.19 27.42
N ILE A 286 -4.93 -10.09 27.87
CA ILE A 286 -5.84 -10.07 29.00
C ILE A 286 -7.23 -10.44 28.49
N GLN A 287 -7.81 -11.51 29.05
CA GLN A 287 -9.21 -11.82 28.83
C GLN A 287 -10.05 -11.02 29.83
N ALA A 288 -10.65 -9.92 29.33
CA ALA A 288 -11.57 -9.15 30.14
C ALA A 288 -12.86 -9.97 30.38
N LYS A 289 -13.28 -10.07 31.65
CA LYS A 289 -14.51 -10.78 32.04
C LYS A 289 -15.77 -9.88 31.98
N GLY A 290 -15.59 -8.61 31.74
CA GLY A 290 -16.65 -7.62 31.65
C GLY A 290 -16.18 -6.23 32.08
N LEU A 291 -17.09 -5.27 32.00
CA LEU A 291 -16.89 -3.91 32.48
C LEU A 291 -17.03 -3.88 34.01
N SER A 292 -16.04 -3.31 34.70
CA SER A 292 -16.07 -3.17 36.16
C SER A 292 -16.77 -1.87 36.58
N PHE A 293 -16.35 -0.74 35.99
CA PHE A 293 -16.95 0.56 36.21
C PHE A 293 -16.58 1.53 35.10
N ILE A 294 -17.31 2.63 35.02
CA ILE A 294 -16.99 3.77 34.16
C ILE A 294 -16.83 4.98 35.07
N GLU A 295 -15.70 5.67 34.95
CA GLU A 295 -15.43 6.92 35.67
C GLU A 295 -15.55 8.08 34.68
N PHE A 296 -16.36 9.09 35.07
CA PHE A 296 -16.51 10.32 34.31
C PHE A 296 -15.80 11.45 35.08
N ALA A 297 -14.80 12.08 34.44
CA ALA A 297 -14.27 13.33 34.96
C ALA A 297 -15.18 14.50 34.57
N SER A 298 -15.71 15.20 35.51
CA SER A 298 -16.42 16.50 35.29
C SER A 298 -15.57 17.65 35.82
N LYS A 299 -15.61 18.81 35.16
CA LYS A 299 -15.16 20.05 35.79
C LYS A 299 -16.06 20.27 36.99
N GLY A 300 -15.46 20.33 38.18
CA GLY A 300 -16.24 20.62 39.41
C GLY A 300 -17.14 21.83 39.22
N GLN A 301 -18.35 21.71 39.68
CA GLN A 301 -19.18 22.90 39.91
C GLN A 301 -18.62 23.55 41.18
N ASP A 302 -17.98 24.71 41.00
CA ASP A 302 -17.71 25.63 42.11
C ASP A 302 -19.01 26.23 42.67
#